data_aec1608d29a48c715d560e60ebec04ab
#
_entry.id   aec1608d29a48c715d560e60ebec04ab
#
_cell.length_a   1.000
_cell.length_b   1.000
_cell.length_c   1.000
_cell.angle_alpha   90.00
_cell.angle_beta   90.00
_cell.angle_gamma   90.00
#
_symmetry.space_group_name_H-M   'P 1'
#
loop_
_entity.id
_entity.type
_entity.pdbx_description
1 polymer ?
#
loop_
_entity_poly.entity_id
_entity_poly.type
_entity_poly.pdbx_seq_one_letter_code
_entity_poly.pdbx_strand_id
1 'polypeptide(L)'
;IRGIKKGIEKATNKVIKYLEKISIPVNGDMIDQVATISTNNDSKLGKIIADAFRAVGDNGVVVLEPTDLPQTTYELIDGVPYERGLKNIHFVTNQDKKTAELDKPLVLLVESEIDSVRKIQNVLEHAIKEKRSLLIIADVDRQVMSALAMNKIKGNIKVNVVDAPIYGVSKKETLDDLSL
;
A
#
# COMPACT_ATOMS: atom_id res chain seq x y z
N ILE A 1 -18.46 20.35 36.84
CA ILE A 1 -18.00 19.60 35.66
C ILE A 1 -16.84 20.29 34.94
N ARG A 2 -16.93 21.63 34.63
CA ARG A 2 -15.83 22.37 33.93
C ARG A 2 -14.51 22.38 34.70
N GLY A 3 -14.55 22.50 36.05
CA GLY A 3 -13.35 22.46 36.90
C GLY A 3 -12.66 21.10 36.88
N ILE A 4 -13.42 20.02 36.88
CA ILE A 4 -12.90 18.64 36.78
C ILE A 4 -12.20 18.44 35.45
N LYS A 5 -12.84 18.86 34.32
CA LYS A 5 -12.25 18.76 32.98
C LYS A 5 -10.89 19.50 32.90
N LYS A 6 -10.84 20.75 33.38
CA LYS A 6 -9.57 21.52 33.43
C LYS A 6 -8.51 20.84 34.31
N GLY A 7 -8.93 20.22 35.43
CA GLY A 7 -8.01 19.46 36.28
C GLY A 7 -7.42 18.26 35.57
N ILE A 8 -8.23 17.49 34.86
CA ILE A 8 -7.79 16.34 34.06
C ILE A 8 -6.84 16.78 32.95
N GLU A 9 -7.20 17.78 32.16
CA GLU A 9 -6.35 18.33 31.07
C GLU A 9 -4.98 18.78 31.61
N LYS A 10 -4.96 19.51 32.75
CA LYS A 10 -3.71 19.95 33.38
C LYS A 10 -2.86 18.79 33.87
N ALA A 11 -3.49 17.77 34.46
CA ALA A 11 -2.78 16.57 34.92
C ALA A 11 -2.21 15.78 33.75
N THR A 12 -3.01 15.53 32.70
CA THR A 12 -2.59 14.84 31.48
C THR A 12 -1.39 15.53 30.84
N ASN A 13 -1.43 16.85 30.66
CA ASN A 13 -0.33 17.62 30.07
C ASN A 13 0.97 17.52 30.93
N LYS A 14 0.83 17.47 32.26
CA LYS A 14 1.99 17.28 33.12
C LYS A 14 2.59 15.87 32.98
N VAL A 15 1.74 14.85 32.90
CA VAL A 15 2.17 13.46 32.70
C VAL A 15 2.87 13.30 31.35
N ILE A 16 2.28 13.83 30.27
CA ILE A 16 2.90 13.80 28.94
C ILE A 16 4.29 14.42 28.96
N LYS A 17 4.44 15.64 29.47
CA LYS A 17 5.74 16.31 29.58
C LYS A 17 6.75 15.54 30.45
N TYR A 18 6.28 14.84 31.47
CA TYR A 18 7.15 14.00 32.29
C TYR A 18 7.60 12.77 31.52
N LEU A 19 6.69 12.09 30.79
CA LEU A 19 7.02 10.93 29.96
C LEU A 19 7.99 11.31 28.84
N GLU A 20 7.79 12.44 28.18
CA GLU A 20 8.73 12.96 27.16
C GLU A 20 10.14 13.15 27.74
N LYS A 21 10.23 13.64 29.00
CA LYS A 21 11.52 13.88 29.65
C LYS A 21 12.26 12.60 30.04
N ILE A 22 11.52 11.52 30.38
CA ILE A 22 12.12 10.25 30.83
C ILE A 22 12.20 9.20 29.71
N SER A 23 11.57 9.46 28.56
CA SER A 23 11.64 8.56 27.41
C SER A 23 13.07 8.48 26.89
N ILE A 24 13.46 7.28 26.51
CA ILE A 24 14.75 7.02 25.86
C ILE A 24 14.49 6.40 24.49
N PRO A 25 15.29 6.74 23.46
CA PRO A 25 15.18 6.11 22.16
C PRO A 25 15.39 4.60 22.25
N VAL A 26 14.57 3.84 21.53
CA VAL A 26 14.71 2.39 21.41
C VAL A 26 15.82 2.09 20.40
N ASN A 27 16.91 1.48 20.86
CA ASN A 27 18.08 1.15 20.03
C ASN A 27 18.48 -0.32 20.20
N GLY A 28 18.96 -0.93 19.13
CA GLY A 28 19.55 -2.28 19.17
C GLY A 28 18.60 -3.34 19.74
N ASP A 29 19.06 -4.04 20.79
CA ASP A 29 18.32 -5.15 21.41
C ASP A 29 17.12 -4.70 22.25
N MET A 30 16.96 -3.41 22.49
CA MET A 30 15.80 -2.91 23.24
C MET A 30 14.48 -3.16 22.47
N ILE A 31 14.51 -3.26 21.15
CA ILE A 31 13.33 -3.56 20.34
C ILE A 31 12.76 -4.94 20.68
N ASP A 32 13.61 -5.94 20.97
CA ASP A 32 13.17 -7.28 21.41
C ASP A 32 12.45 -7.22 22.75
N GLN A 33 12.95 -6.41 23.67
CA GLN A 33 12.35 -6.24 24.99
C GLN A 33 10.98 -5.57 24.89
N VAL A 34 10.89 -4.48 24.10
CA VAL A 34 9.63 -3.75 23.88
C VAL A 34 8.61 -4.65 23.20
N ALA A 35 9.00 -5.36 22.14
CA ALA A 35 8.12 -6.28 21.43
C ALA A 35 7.66 -7.44 22.33
N THR A 36 8.55 -8.00 23.14
CA THR A 36 8.23 -9.07 24.10
C THR A 36 7.22 -8.61 25.15
N ILE A 37 7.41 -7.44 25.73
CA ILE A 37 6.44 -6.87 26.69
C ILE A 37 5.09 -6.63 26.01
N SER A 38 5.08 -6.10 24.79
CA SER A 38 3.89 -5.82 24.04
C SER A 38 3.09 -7.09 23.64
N THR A 39 3.77 -8.22 23.55
CA THR A 39 3.17 -9.54 23.28
C THR A 39 2.90 -10.34 24.57
N ASN A 40 2.65 -9.68 25.67
CA ASN A 40 2.36 -10.30 26.97
C ASN A 40 3.46 -11.28 27.43
N ASN A 41 4.72 -10.90 27.25
CA ASN A 41 5.93 -11.68 27.56
C ASN A 41 6.11 -12.96 26.72
N ASP A 42 5.46 -13.06 25.56
CA ASP A 42 5.78 -14.09 24.59
C ASP A 42 7.05 -13.73 23.82
N SER A 43 8.17 -14.29 24.24
CA SER A 43 9.48 -14.00 23.64
C SER A 43 9.62 -14.50 22.19
N LYS A 44 8.87 -15.54 21.80
CA LYS A 44 8.91 -16.04 20.42
C LYS A 44 8.20 -15.08 19.48
N LEU A 45 6.99 -14.66 19.85
CA LEU A 45 6.23 -13.69 19.06
C LEU A 45 6.90 -12.31 19.11
N GLY A 46 7.41 -11.90 20.26
CA GLY A 46 8.17 -10.66 20.41
C GLY A 46 9.38 -10.59 19.49
N LYS A 47 10.11 -11.70 19.34
CA LYS A 47 11.24 -11.77 18.43
C LYS A 47 10.83 -11.63 16.97
N ILE A 48 9.77 -12.32 16.53
CA ILE A 48 9.25 -12.21 15.16
C ILE A 48 8.89 -10.75 14.83
N ILE A 49 8.20 -10.08 15.75
CA ILE A 49 7.82 -8.66 15.59
C ILE A 49 9.07 -7.76 15.57
N ALA A 50 10.02 -7.97 16.45
CA ALA A 50 11.27 -7.20 16.49
C ALA A 50 12.08 -7.37 15.20
N ASP A 51 12.16 -8.61 14.66
CA ASP A 51 12.84 -8.90 13.41
C ASP A 51 12.12 -8.24 12.22
N ALA A 52 10.79 -8.21 12.20
CA ALA A 52 10.02 -7.49 11.19
C ALA A 52 10.33 -5.98 11.22
N PHE A 53 10.33 -5.34 12.40
CA PHE A 53 10.67 -3.92 12.54
C PHE A 53 12.11 -3.63 12.10
N ARG A 54 13.06 -4.50 12.41
CA ARG A 54 14.44 -4.33 11.94
C ARG A 54 14.54 -4.45 10.41
N ALA A 55 13.76 -5.36 9.82
CA ALA A 55 13.78 -5.57 8.37
C ALA A 55 13.23 -4.38 7.59
N VAL A 56 12.17 -3.73 8.08
CA VAL A 56 11.58 -2.55 7.40
C VAL A 56 12.33 -1.25 7.71
N GLY A 57 13.08 -1.18 8.82
CA GLY A 57 13.80 0.02 9.24
C GLY A 57 12.89 1.15 9.75
N ASP A 58 13.50 2.35 9.96
CA ASP A 58 12.84 3.48 10.65
C ASP A 58 11.64 4.05 9.90
N ASN A 59 11.60 3.93 8.58
CA ASN A 59 10.53 4.46 7.73
C ASN A 59 9.53 3.39 7.28
N GLY A 60 9.72 2.14 7.71
CA GLY A 60 8.85 1.05 7.33
C GLY A 60 7.61 0.93 8.21
N VAL A 61 6.58 0.31 7.68
CA VAL A 61 5.32 0.04 8.39
C VAL A 61 5.16 -1.47 8.56
N VAL A 62 4.85 -1.89 9.79
CA VAL A 62 4.52 -3.30 10.09
C VAL A 62 3.02 -3.41 10.26
N VAL A 63 2.38 -4.25 9.44
CA VAL A 63 0.94 -4.52 9.47
C VAL A 63 0.71 -5.95 9.92
N LEU A 64 -0.29 -6.17 10.77
CA LEU A 64 -0.71 -7.49 11.23
C LEU A 64 -1.91 -7.95 10.40
N GLU A 65 -1.77 -9.11 9.77
CA GLU A 65 -2.86 -9.73 9.00
C GLU A 65 -3.11 -11.15 9.49
N PRO A 66 -4.38 -11.59 9.58
CA PRO A 66 -4.70 -12.98 9.88
C PRO A 66 -4.28 -13.88 8.71
N THR A 67 -3.76 -15.05 9.02
CA THR A 67 -3.34 -16.06 8.03
C THR A 67 -3.81 -17.44 8.46
N ASP A 68 -4.05 -18.31 7.48
CA ASP A 68 -4.35 -19.73 7.69
C ASP A 68 -3.09 -20.60 7.91
N LEU A 69 -1.91 -19.99 7.92
CA LEU A 69 -0.66 -20.70 8.18
C LEU A 69 -0.57 -21.14 9.65
N PRO A 70 0.01 -22.32 9.94
CA PRO A 70 0.09 -22.85 11.30
C PRO A 70 1.07 -22.09 12.20
N GLN A 71 1.87 -21.21 11.64
CA GLN A 71 2.89 -20.44 12.37
C GLN A 71 2.83 -18.98 11.98
N THR A 72 3.07 -18.10 12.95
CA THR A 72 3.26 -16.67 12.70
C THR A 72 4.58 -16.44 12.01
N THR A 73 4.53 -15.79 10.86
CA THR A 73 5.70 -15.39 10.06
C THR A 73 5.58 -13.94 9.67
N TYR A 74 6.65 -13.32 9.20
CA TYR A 74 6.58 -12.02 8.55
C TYR A 74 7.10 -12.11 7.12
N GLU A 75 6.59 -11.27 6.25
CA GLU A 75 7.02 -11.10 4.87
C GLU A 75 7.41 -9.63 4.67
N LEU A 76 8.58 -9.41 4.06
CA LEU A 76 9.03 -8.08 3.70
C LEU A 76 8.54 -7.76 2.28
N ILE A 77 7.77 -6.69 2.15
CA ILE A 77 7.26 -6.20 0.87
C ILE A 77 7.96 -4.87 0.59
N ASP A 78 8.70 -4.81 -0.52
CA ASP A 78 9.28 -3.57 -1.03
C ASP A 78 8.21 -2.75 -1.74
N GLY A 79 8.01 -1.51 -1.29
CA GLY A 79 7.04 -0.58 -1.85
C GLY A 79 5.78 -0.43 -1.00
N VAL A 80 4.76 0.17 -1.60
CA VAL A 80 3.48 0.44 -0.95
C VAL A 80 2.46 -0.61 -1.39
N PRO A 81 1.85 -1.39 -0.46
CA PRO A 81 0.77 -2.29 -0.81
C PRO A 81 -0.47 -1.46 -1.19
N TYR A 82 -1.05 -1.80 -2.33
CA TYR A 82 -2.26 -1.18 -2.84
C TYR A 82 -3.40 -2.20 -2.81
N GLU A 83 -4.44 -1.95 -2.00
CA GLU A 83 -5.51 -2.92 -1.71
C GLU A 83 -6.43 -3.27 -2.89
N ARG A 84 -6.22 -2.67 -4.07
CA ARG A 84 -6.99 -2.93 -5.27
C ARG A 84 -6.23 -3.87 -6.18
N GLY A 85 -6.76 -5.05 -6.34
CA GLY A 85 -6.14 -6.07 -7.18
C GLY A 85 -6.58 -6.05 -8.65
N LEU A 86 -6.34 -7.16 -9.31
CA LEU A 86 -6.60 -7.39 -10.72
C LEU A 86 -8.10 -7.28 -11.04
N LYS A 87 -8.47 -6.31 -11.86
CA LYS A 87 -9.88 -6.05 -12.23
C LYS A 87 -10.41 -6.99 -13.32
N ASN A 88 -9.53 -7.50 -14.17
CA ASN A 88 -9.91 -8.37 -15.27
C ASN A 88 -8.88 -9.48 -15.47
N ILE A 89 -9.35 -10.72 -15.56
CA ILE A 89 -8.52 -11.90 -15.73
C ILE A 89 -7.64 -11.84 -17.00
N HIS A 90 -8.04 -11.12 -18.00
CA HIS A 90 -7.27 -10.94 -19.22
C HIS A 90 -5.99 -10.12 -19.03
N PHE A 91 -5.84 -9.41 -17.92
CA PHE A 91 -4.61 -8.68 -17.57
C PHE A 91 -3.57 -9.56 -16.87
N VAL A 92 -3.89 -10.79 -16.53
CA VAL A 92 -2.96 -11.76 -15.95
C VAL A 92 -1.76 -11.97 -16.88
N THR A 93 -0.56 -11.94 -16.33
CA THR A 93 0.68 -12.29 -17.05
C THR A 93 1.19 -13.69 -16.66
N ASN A 94 0.93 -14.11 -15.43
CA ASN A 94 1.24 -15.45 -14.94
C ASN A 94 -0.06 -16.21 -14.64
N GLN A 95 -0.41 -17.17 -15.50
CA GLN A 95 -1.67 -17.92 -15.42
C GLN A 95 -1.73 -18.85 -14.19
N ASP A 96 -0.60 -19.41 -13.78
CA ASP A 96 -0.55 -20.37 -12.67
C ASP A 96 -0.79 -19.65 -11.33
N LYS A 97 -0.16 -18.50 -11.14
CA LYS A 97 -0.31 -17.67 -9.95
C LYS A 97 -1.48 -16.70 -10.00
N LYS A 98 -2.10 -16.53 -11.17
CA LYS A 98 -3.15 -15.51 -11.44
C LYS A 98 -2.71 -14.09 -11.09
N THR A 99 -1.43 -13.79 -11.33
CA THR A 99 -0.84 -12.47 -11.06
C THR A 99 -0.56 -11.70 -12.34
N ALA A 100 -0.52 -10.38 -12.26
CA ALA A 100 -0.05 -9.50 -13.31
C ALA A 100 1.26 -8.85 -12.85
N GLU A 101 2.36 -9.29 -13.42
CA GLU A 101 3.70 -8.78 -13.14
C GLU A 101 4.12 -7.83 -14.26
N LEU A 102 4.45 -6.60 -13.92
CA LEU A 102 4.90 -5.57 -14.85
C LEU A 102 6.28 -5.08 -14.39
N ASP A 103 7.28 -5.25 -15.25
CA ASP A 103 8.63 -4.75 -14.97
C ASP A 103 8.73 -3.28 -15.38
N LYS A 104 9.15 -2.43 -14.44
CA LYS A 104 9.35 -0.97 -14.62
C LYS A 104 8.26 -0.30 -15.44
N PRO A 105 6.97 -0.46 -15.08
CA PRO A 105 5.88 0.09 -15.88
C PRO A 105 5.90 1.62 -15.89
N LEU A 106 5.28 2.21 -16.90
CA LEU A 106 4.74 3.55 -16.81
C LEU A 106 3.48 3.48 -15.95
N VAL A 107 3.28 4.44 -15.07
CA VAL A 107 2.10 4.51 -14.22
C VAL A 107 1.27 5.72 -14.63
N LEU A 108 0.00 5.48 -14.94
CA LEU A 108 -0.98 6.52 -15.24
C LEU A 108 -1.99 6.61 -14.10
N LEU A 109 -1.97 7.71 -13.40
CA LEU A 109 -2.92 8.04 -12.33
C LEU A 109 -3.98 8.99 -12.88
N VAL A 110 -5.26 8.63 -12.77
CA VAL A 110 -6.37 9.47 -13.25
C VAL A 110 -7.46 9.55 -12.19
N GLU A 111 -7.74 10.77 -11.74
CA GLU A 111 -8.78 11.03 -10.73
C GLU A 111 -10.20 10.87 -11.31
N SER A 112 -10.41 11.29 -12.56
CA SER A 112 -11.70 11.18 -13.23
C SER A 112 -11.89 9.82 -13.89
N GLU A 113 -13.14 9.46 -14.17
CA GLU A 113 -13.45 8.24 -14.92
C GLU A 113 -12.95 8.33 -16.36
N ILE A 114 -12.35 7.23 -16.83
CA ILE A 114 -11.95 7.06 -18.23
C ILE A 114 -13.10 6.39 -19.00
N ASP A 115 -13.95 7.21 -19.60
CA ASP A 115 -15.13 6.79 -20.39
C ASP A 115 -14.80 6.51 -21.87
N SER A 116 -13.63 6.93 -22.35
CA SER A 116 -13.19 6.74 -23.72
C SER A 116 -11.69 6.50 -23.85
N VAL A 117 -11.32 5.54 -24.69
CA VAL A 117 -9.91 5.24 -25.03
C VAL A 117 -9.20 6.48 -25.60
N ARG A 118 -9.93 7.35 -26.28
CA ARG A 118 -9.37 8.58 -26.88
C ARG A 118 -8.75 9.50 -25.85
N LYS A 119 -9.30 9.54 -24.61
CA LYS A 119 -8.75 10.38 -23.52
C LYS A 119 -7.33 10.00 -23.12
N ILE A 120 -6.97 8.73 -23.26
CA ILE A 120 -5.68 8.17 -22.89
C ILE A 120 -4.83 7.73 -24.10
N GLN A 121 -5.29 8.02 -25.31
CA GLN A 121 -4.66 7.55 -26.56
C GLN A 121 -3.17 7.94 -26.62
N ASN A 122 -2.82 9.18 -26.32
CA ASN A 122 -1.45 9.66 -26.38
C ASN A 122 -0.53 8.88 -25.42
N VAL A 123 -1.05 8.53 -24.22
CA VAL A 123 -0.30 7.74 -23.23
C VAL A 123 -0.11 6.30 -23.72
N LEU A 124 -1.16 5.70 -24.32
CA LEU A 124 -1.07 4.37 -24.90
C LEU A 124 -0.05 4.32 -26.04
N GLU A 125 -0.11 5.29 -26.96
CA GLU A 125 0.85 5.41 -28.07
C GLU A 125 2.28 5.60 -27.58
N HIS A 126 2.48 6.41 -26.54
CA HIS A 126 3.79 6.59 -25.91
C HIS A 126 4.30 5.28 -25.31
N ALA A 127 3.48 4.57 -24.53
CA ALA A 127 3.86 3.29 -23.94
C ALA A 127 4.23 2.24 -25.00
N ILE A 128 3.48 2.20 -26.11
CA ILE A 128 3.76 1.30 -27.25
C ILE A 128 5.11 1.68 -27.91
N LYS A 129 5.33 2.97 -28.17
CA LYS A 129 6.56 3.48 -28.80
C LYS A 129 7.80 3.17 -27.96
N GLU A 130 7.70 3.38 -26.66
CA GLU A 130 8.78 3.08 -25.69
C GLU A 130 8.89 1.57 -25.37
N LYS A 131 7.97 0.74 -25.89
CA LYS A 131 7.89 -0.71 -25.59
C LYS A 131 7.81 -1.03 -24.09
N ARG A 132 7.28 -0.10 -23.31
CA ARG A 132 7.10 -0.24 -21.86
C ARG A 132 5.70 -0.72 -21.51
N SER A 133 5.59 -1.44 -20.40
CA SER A 133 4.31 -1.77 -19.81
C SER A 133 3.66 -0.54 -19.18
N LEU A 134 2.33 -0.51 -19.16
CA LEU A 134 1.53 0.57 -18.58
C LEU A 134 0.62 0.03 -17.48
N LEU A 135 0.72 0.60 -16.30
CA LEU A 135 -0.21 0.41 -15.20
C LEU A 135 -1.15 1.63 -15.15
N ILE A 136 -2.44 1.41 -15.25
CA ILE A 136 -3.46 2.45 -15.15
C ILE A 136 -4.16 2.30 -13.81
N ILE A 137 -4.13 3.32 -12.97
CA ILE A 137 -4.85 3.41 -11.71
C ILE A 137 -5.96 4.45 -11.89
N ALA A 138 -7.15 3.98 -12.18
CA ALA A 138 -8.30 4.83 -12.51
C ALA A 138 -9.61 4.05 -12.48
N ASP A 139 -10.72 4.78 -12.36
CA ASP A 139 -12.03 4.24 -12.68
C ASP A 139 -12.18 4.20 -14.21
N VAL A 140 -12.42 3.03 -14.77
CA VAL A 140 -12.44 2.82 -16.22
C VAL A 140 -13.78 2.21 -16.63
N ASP A 141 -14.41 2.82 -17.62
CA ASP A 141 -15.65 2.31 -18.21
C ASP A 141 -15.46 0.90 -18.78
N ARG A 142 -16.55 0.12 -18.78
CA ARG A 142 -16.55 -1.28 -19.20
C ARG A 142 -16.13 -1.48 -20.66
N GLN A 143 -16.49 -0.55 -21.55
CA GLN A 143 -16.12 -0.62 -22.98
C GLN A 143 -14.62 -0.34 -23.16
N VAL A 144 -14.08 0.64 -22.44
CA VAL A 144 -12.65 0.96 -22.44
C VAL A 144 -11.84 -0.22 -21.88
N MET A 145 -12.30 -0.80 -20.77
CA MET A 145 -11.69 -1.99 -20.18
C MET A 145 -11.63 -3.15 -21.17
N SER A 146 -12.72 -3.42 -21.88
CA SER A 146 -12.78 -4.48 -22.90
C SER A 146 -11.83 -4.20 -24.06
N ALA A 147 -11.76 -2.95 -24.53
CA ALA A 147 -10.84 -2.55 -25.60
C ALA A 147 -9.37 -2.72 -25.21
N LEU A 148 -8.99 -2.34 -23.97
CA LEU A 148 -7.64 -2.52 -23.44
C LEU A 148 -7.29 -4.01 -23.30
N ALA A 149 -8.22 -4.82 -22.78
CA ALA A 149 -8.04 -6.26 -22.64
C ALA A 149 -7.83 -6.94 -24.00
N MET A 150 -8.63 -6.60 -24.99
CA MET A 150 -8.50 -7.13 -26.36
C MET A 150 -7.16 -6.76 -27.00
N ASN A 151 -6.69 -5.54 -26.81
CA ASN A 151 -5.39 -5.11 -27.35
C ASN A 151 -4.22 -5.79 -26.64
N LYS A 152 -4.37 -6.05 -25.32
CA LYS A 152 -3.38 -6.85 -24.59
C LYS A 152 -3.34 -8.30 -25.09
N ILE A 153 -4.51 -8.95 -25.28
CA ILE A 153 -4.57 -10.33 -25.79
C ILE A 153 -3.93 -10.42 -27.19
N LYS A 154 -4.16 -9.43 -28.04
CA LYS A 154 -3.53 -9.33 -29.36
C LYS A 154 -2.02 -9.03 -29.32
N GLY A 155 -1.46 -8.76 -28.15
CA GLY A 155 -0.05 -8.43 -27.99
C GLY A 155 0.33 -7.02 -28.43
N ASN A 156 -0.65 -6.15 -28.71
CA ASN A 156 -0.39 -4.78 -29.16
C ASN A 156 0.14 -3.88 -28.06
N ILE A 157 -0.25 -4.15 -26.79
CA ILE A 157 0.13 -3.36 -25.62
C ILE A 157 0.26 -4.25 -24.39
N LYS A 158 1.20 -3.90 -23.52
CA LYS A 158 1.37 -4.48 -22.17
C LYS A 158 0.70 -3.54 -21.17
N VAL A 159 -0.53 -3.81 -20.80
CA VAL A 159 -1.32 -2.95 -19.91
C VAL A 159 -1.94 -3.75 -18.78
N ASN A 160 -2.05 -3.13 -17.60
CA ASN A 160 -2.92 -3.56 -16.53
C ASN A 160 -3.72 -2.36 -16.02
N VAL A 161 -4.92 -2.62 -15.52
CA VAL A 161 -5.83 -1.61 -14.97
C VAL A 161 -6.22 -2.03 -13.57
N VAL A 162 -6.06 -1.11 -12.64
CA VAL A 162 -6.43 -1.24 -11.23
C VAL A 162 -7.40 -0.12 -10.89
N ASP A 163 -8.40 -0.39 -10.07
CA ASP A 163 -9.35 0.64 -9.65
C ASP A 163 -8.68 1.78 -8.90
N ALA A 164 -9.20 2.99 -9.10
CA ALA A 164 -8.79 4.12 -8.29
C ALA A 164 -9.12 3.89 -6.79
N PRO A 165 -8.40 4.56 -5.88
CA PRO A 165 -8.72 4.52 -4.45
C PRO A 165 -10.15 4.98 -4.17
N ILE A 166 -10.62 4.72 -2.94
CA ILE A 166 -11.99 5.00 -2.48
C ILE A 166 -12.37 6.47 -2.69
N TYR A 167 -13.67 6.71 -2.89
CA TYR A 167 -14.30 7.99 -3.24
C TYR A 167 -14.00 9.15 -2.28
N GLY A 168 -14.05 10.39 -2.80
CA GLY A 168 -14.02 11.64 -2.04
C GLY A 168 -12.63 12.27 -1.92
N VAL A 169 -12.44 13.09 -0.88
CA VAL A 169 -11.18 13.80 -0.61
C VAL A 169 -10.00 12.83 -0.48
N SER A 170 -10.24 11.69 0.14
CA SER A 170 -9.26 10.62 0.29
C SER A 170 -8.75 10.04 -1.04
N LYS A 171 -9.56 10.06 -2.11
CA LYS A 171 -9.15 9.57 -3.44
C LYS A 171 -8.00 10.42 -4.01
N LYS A 172 -8.16 11.74 -3.94
CA LYS A 172 -7.15 12.66 -4.44
C LYS A 172 -5.87 12.56 -3.63
N GLU A 173 -5.97 12.59 -2.29
CA GLU A 173 -4.82 12.46 -1.40
C GLU A 173 -4.04 11.16 -1.66
N THR A 174 -4.73 10.02 -1.81
CA THR A 174 -4.06 8.76 -2.13
C THR A 174 -3.42 8.76 -3.52
N LEU A 175 -4.03 9.38 -4.53
CA LEU A 175 -3.40 9.50 -5.85
C LEU A 175 -2.21 10.46 -5.82
N ASP A 176 -2.27 11.53 -5.04
CA ASP A 176 -1.15 12.45 -4.82
C ASP A 176 0.02 11.71 -4.13
N ASP A 177 -0.26 10.91 -3.10
CA ASP A 177 0.74 10.08 -2.41
C ASP A 177 1.39 9.04 -3.34
N LEU A 178 0.60 8.43 -4.22
CA LEU A 178 1.12 7.48 -5.23
C LEU A 178 1.94 8.16 -6.34
N SER A 179 1.85 9.46 -6.49
CA SER A 179 2.57 10.23 -7.51
C SER A 179 3.97 10.68 -7.07
N LEU A 180 4.29 10.56 -5.78
CA LEU A 180 5.61 10.89 -5.20
C LEU A 180 6.66 9.84 -5.54
#